data_a1b3701bdc4e0b112a035c962df007ef
#
_entry.id   a1b3701bdc4e0b112a035c962df007ef
#
_cell.length_a   1.000
_cell.length_b   1.000
_cell.length_c   1.000
_cell.angle_alpha   90.00
_cell.angle_beta   90.00
_cell.angle_gamma   90.00
#
_symmetry.space_group_name_H-M   'P 1'
#
loop_
_entity.id
_entity.type
_entity.pdbx_description
1 polymer ?
#
loop_
_entity_poly.entity_id
_entity_poly.type
_entity_poly.pdbx_seq_one_letter_code
_entity_poly.pdbx_strand_id
1 'polypeptide(L)'
;MIRHLIFPFLATTATATTWPLDAVDEALKLHGQARPFGGSLVMDGASLIELKDSAKLASDTFTVSLWFNPYVLHGGQQMLIGKNRYSLGERQWGITIEPDCKMKAHLRQDGWSEITCSETLKAGHWYLGTLTVDSGKAALFLNGKPVGAVKLKKPISGTAAPITLGGILDDGRPRQQFHGALDDVRFEPRVMSSEEIAASYRPITATHELPKPKTADFPLWDDSQKLAEAKELPVLDGVDFHVIKKWDKAADGYTFLHGVGLCWHKGKLYASIGHNKGDENTVTEEAQYRVSEDGGKTWSELRVIDAGEEKDLAVSHGVFLSHAGKLWAFHGAYYNKMERIHTRAYSLDESTGEWIKHGVVLENGFWALNQPIKMNDGNWIMPGISAGPYSNTGTFPAAVAISHGDDFTKWDFVSIPVHDGLKMWGESSIIVDGANVLNIARYAAKPLALIAKSADHGRTWTTLGESNLPMATSKPAAGMLSNGRRYLVCTTAANNGGRRAPLTLAISKPGEEVFSQVFAIRHAEHSGPGESNPKASLSYPCATEHEGKLYVGFSNNAGRKGNLNSAEMAVIPIERLK
;
A
#
# COMPACT_ATOMS: atom_id res chain seq x y z
N MET A 1 -21.49 -67.43 39.31
CA MET A 1 -22.15 -66.46 38.38
C MET A 1 -21.44 -65.11 38.51
N ILE A 2 -20.52 -64.84 37.66
CA ILE A 2 -19.81 -63.56 37.64
C ILE A 2 -20.51 -62.66 36.56
N ARG A 3 -21.20 -61.62 37.03
CA ARG A 3 -21.81 -60.65 36.13
C ARG A 3 -20.73 -59.69 35.66
N HIS A 4 -20.42 -59.69 34.35
CA HIS A 4 -19.63 -58.65 33.66
C HIS A 4 -20.47 -57.39 33.56
N LEU A 5 -20.10 -56.37 34.30
CA LEU A 5 -20.56 -54.97 34.05
C LEU A 5 -19.86 -54.44 32.83
N ILE A 6 -20.61 -54.32 31.73
CA ILE A 6 -20.17 -53.57 30.54
C ILE A 6 -20.46 -52.09 30.85
N PHE A 7 -19.40 -51.30 31.08
CA PHE A 7 -19.51 -49.85 31.07
C PHE A 7 -19.60 -49.38 29.59
N PRO A 8 -20.63 -48.61 29.24
CA PRO A 8 -20.62 -48.00 27.93
C PRO A 8 -19.51 -46.94 27.90
N PHE A 9 -18.56 -47.12 27.00
CA PHE A 9 -17.64 -46.03 26.61
C PHE A 9 -18.52 -44.94 25.99
N LEU A 10 -18.80 -43.86 26.71
CA LEU A 10 -19.27 -42.61 26.17
C LEU A 10 -18.13 -42.07 25.30
N ALA A 11 -18.21 -42.28 24.00
CA ALA A 11 -17.39 -41.56 23.04
C ALA A 11 -17.78 -40.07 23.18
N THR A 12 -16.94 -39.29 23.82
CA THR A 12 -17.03 -37.84 23.77
C THR A 12 -16.81 -37.45 22.32
N THR A 13 -17.89 -37.14 21.63
CA THR A 13 -17.79 -36.54 20.30
C THR A 13 -17.08 -35.18 20.45
N ALA A 14 -15.83 -35.11 20.01
CA ALA A 14 -15.10 -33.85 19.98
C ALA A 14 -15.92 -32.87 19.18
N THR A 15 -16.26 -31.75 19.81
CA THR A 15 -17.09 -30.69 19.18
C THR A 15 -16.25 -29.83 18.24
N ALA A 16 -16.87 -29.32 17.17
CA ALA A 16 -16.27 -28.35 16.31
C ALA A 16 -15.85 -27.09 17.09
N THR A 17 -14.73 -26.50 16.71
CA THR A 17 -14.31 -25.18 17.19
C THR A 17 -14.52 -24.18 16.07
N THR A 18 -15.17 -23.05 16.38
CA THR A 18 -15.46 -21.99 15.41
C THR A 18 -14.96 -20.65 15.94
N TRP A 19 -14.40 -19.84 15.03
CA TRP A 19 -14.01 -18.44 15.24
C TRP A 19 -14.74 -17.59 14.20
N PRO A 20 -15.82 -16.87 14.60
CA PRO A 20 -16.65 -16.10 13.68
C PRO A 20 -15.91 -14.96 12.99
N LEU A 21 -14.90 -14.38 13.64
CA LEU A 21 -14.13 -13.23 13.16
C LEU A 21 -14.94 -11.93 12.94
N ASP A 22 -16.10 -11.81 13.54
CA ASP A 22 -16.93 -10.60 13.53
C ASP A 22 -16.30 -9.44 14.31
N ALA A 23 -15.47 -9.76 15.27
CA ALA A 23 -14.79 -8.83 16.15
C ALA A 23 -13.44 -9.39 16.60
N VAL A 24 -12.58 -8.51 17.09
CA VAL A 24 -11.36 -8.92 17.80
C VAL A 24 -11.74 -9.21 19.25
N ASP A 25 -11.76 -10.45 19.61
CA ASP A 25 -12.08 -10.93 20.95
C ASP A 25 -10.87 -11.57 21.64
N GLU A 26 -11.07 -12.08 22.87
CA GLU A 26 -10.03 -12.71 23.66
C GLU A 26 -9.51 -14.05 23.10
N ALA A 27 -10.22 -14.69 22.17
CA ALA A 27 -9.78 -15.90 21.49
C ALA A 27 -8.71 -15.63 20.43
N LEU A 28 -8.52 -14.38 20.06
CA LEU A 28 -7.60 -13.93 19.03
C LEU A 28 -6.40 -13.21 19.65
N LYS A 29 -5.20 -13.54 19.20
CA LYS A 29 -3.99 -12.79 19.53
C LYS A 29 -3.46 -12.14 18.27
N LEU A 30 -3.60 -10.82 18.20
CA LEU A 30 -3.14 -10.04 17.07
C LEU A 30 -1.62 -9.82 17.10
N HIS A 31 -0.99 -9.96 15.94
CA HIS A 31 0.35 -9.50 15.67
C HIS A 31 0.24 -8.48 14.53
N GLY A 32 0.29 -7.20 14.87
CA GLY A 32 -0.07 -6.10 13.99
C GLY A 32 -1.53 -5.68 14.16
N GLN A 33 -2.16 -5.23 13.11
CA GLN A 33 -3.52 -4.67 13.15
C GLN A 33 -4.45 -5.40 12.19
N ALA A 34 -5.46 -6.08 12.74
CA ALA A 34 -6.62 -6.53 12.00
C ALA A 34 -7.82 -5.76 12.51
N ARG A 35 -8.76 -5.42 11.65
CA ARG A 35 -9.92 -4.64 12.05
C ARG A 35 -11.22 -5.30 11.62
N PRO A 36 -12.24 -5.29 12.50
CA PRO A 36 -13.57 -5.72 12.12
C PRO A 36 -14.16 -4.80 11.05
N PHE A 37 -14.73 -5.39 10.03
CA PHE A 37 -15.47 -4.66 9.02
C PHE A 37 -16.47 -5.57 8.30
N GLY A 38 -17.75 -5.20 8.31
CA GLY A 38 -18.81 -5.92 7.60
C GLY A 38 -19.03 -7.37 8.06
N GLY A 39 -18.80 -7.68 9.35
CA GLY A 39 -18.90 -9.03 9.89
C GLY A 39 -17.70 -9.92 9.54
N SER A 40 -16.54 -9.35 9.30
CA SER A 40 -15.30 -10.07 9.01
C SER A 40 -14.09 -9.35 9.60
N LEU A 41 -12.91 -9.96 9.63
CA LEU A 41 -11.65 -9.29 9.96
C LEU A 41 -10.87 -8.96 8.69
N VAL A 42 -10.55 -7.68 8.52
CA VAL A 42 -9.73 -7.19 7.42
C VAL A 42 -8.26 -7.20 7.84
N MET A 43 -7.46 -7.92 7.05
CA MET A 43 -6.01 -8.04 7.17
C MET A 43 -5.33 -7.06 6.22
N ASP A 44 -4.35 -6.34 6.71
CA ASP A 44 -3.66 -5.23 6.01
C ASP A 44 -2.40 -5.67 5.22
N GLY A 45 -2.10 -6.98 5.18
CA GLY A 45 -0.85 -7.50 4.60
C GLY A 45 0.40 -7.30 5.46
N ALA A 46 0.23 -6.74 6.64
CA ALA A 46 1.28 -6.53 7.63
C ALA A 46 1.02 -7.32 8.90
N SER A 47 -0.20 -7.79 9.07
CA SER A 47 -0.71 -8.40 10.28
C SER A 47 -0.95 -9.90 10.12
N LEU A 48 -1.00 -10.60 11.24
CA LEU A 48 -1.50 -11.96 11.35
C LEU A 48 -2.23 -12.14 12.68
N ILE A 49 -3.06 -13.17 12.75
CA ILE A 49 -3.79 -13.57 13.95
C ILE A 49 -3.32 -14.95 14.38
N GLU A 50 -3.00 -15.09 15.65
CA GLU A 50 -2.78 -16.40 16.30
C GLU A 50 -4.07 -16.77 17.04
N LEU A 51 -4.64 -17.93 16.71
CA LEU A 51 -5.81 -18.46 17.42
C LEU A 51 -5.36 -19.03 18.77
N LYS A 52 -5.82 -18.45 19.87
CA LYS A 52 -5.47 -18.94 21.22
C LYS A 52 -5.95 -20.37 21.41
N ASP A 53 -5.23 -21.12 22.23
CA ASP A 53 -5.49 -22.53 22.52
C ASP A 53 -5.47 -23.50 21.33
N SER A 54 -5.26 -22.99 20.11
CA SER A 54 -5.26 -23.81 18.88
C SER A 54 -4.05 -24.78 18.79
N ALA A 55 -3.01 -24.55 19.58
CA ALA A 55 -1.91 -25.50 19.70
C ALA A 55 -2.39 -26.90 20.16
N LYS A 56 -3.46 -26.95 20.98
CA LYS A 56 -4.09 -28.18 21.46
C LYS A 56 -4.85 -28.94 20.36
N LEU A 57 -5.19 -28.30 19.25
CA LEU A 57 -5.83 -28.90 18.07
C LEU A 57 -4.79 -29.67 17.23
N ALA A 58 -4.11 -30.62 17.87
CA ALA A 58 -3.10 -31.47 17.23
C ALA A 58 -3.79 -32.76 16.77
N SER A 59 -4.35 -32.76 15.57
CA SER A 59 -4.95 -33.97 14.98
C SER A 59 -4.32 -34.21 13.61
N ASP A 60 -4.19 -35.48 13.24
CA ASP A 60 -3.86 -35.93 11.89
C ASP A 60 -5.12 -36.25 11.07
N THR A 61 -6.30 -36.09 11.69
CA THR A 61 -7.61 -36.30 11.09
C THR A 61 -8.51 -35.12 11.44
N PHE A 62 -8.81 -34.27 10.43
CA PHE A 62 -9.62 -33.07 10.65
C PHE A 62 -10.20 -32.53 9.35
N THR A 63 -11.10 -31.60 9.50
CA THR A 63 -11.55 -30.66 8.46
C THR A 63 -11.36 -29.24 8.97
N VAL A 64 -10.76 -28.38 8.16
CA VAL A 64 -10.67 -26.94 8.44
C VAL A 64 -11.26 -26.18 7.27
N SER A 65 -12.05 -25.17 7.57
CA SER A 65 -12.62 -24.26 6.57
C SER A 65 -12.56 -22.81 7.02
N LEU A 66 -12.49 -21.91 6.05
CA LEU A 66 -12.53 -20.47 6.29
C LEU A 66 -13.09 -19.75 5.04
N TRP A 67 -13.79 -18.65 5.29
CA TRP A 67 -14.11 -17.70 4.25
C TRP A 67 -12.96 -16.71 4.10
N PHE A 68 -12.63 -16.37 2.86
CA PHE A 68 -11.61 -15.37 2.55
C PHE A 68 -11.97 -14.58 1.30
N ASN A 69 -11.55 -13.29 1.29
CA ASN A 69 -11.70 -12.40 0.16
C ASN A 69 -10.35 -11.70 -0.05
N PRO A 70 -9.54 -12.08 -1.04
CA PRO A 70 -8.29 -11.40 -1.32
C PRO A 70 -8.57 -10.01 -1.91
N TYR A 71 -8.04 -8.97 -1.32
CA TYR A 71 -8.09 -7.61 -1.88
C TYR A 71 -6.94 -7.37 -2.84
N VAL A 72 -5.82 -8.02 -2.58
CA VAL A 72 -4.62 -7.94 -3.41
C VAL A 72 -4.12 -9.35 -3.69
N LEU A 73 -3.97 -9.66 -4.97
CA LEU A 73 -3.31 -10.86 -5.45
C LEU A 73 -1.93 -10.43 -5.97
N HIS A 74 -0.95 -10.40 -5.07
CA HIS A 74 0.43 -10.04 -5.40
C HIS A 74 1.27 -11.29 -5.72
N GLY A 75 2.40 -11.11 -6.38
CA GLY A 75 3.28 -12.20 -6.81
C GLY A 75 4.01 -12.98 -5.69
N GLY A 76 3.64 -12.78 -4.42
CA GLY A 76 4.13 -13.53 -3.27
C GLY A 76 3.14 -14.58 -2.77
N GLN A 77 3.62 -15.58 -2.04
CA GLN A 77 2.77 -16.54 -1.35
C GLN A 77 2.08 -15.88 -0.15
N GLN A 78 0.77 -16.02 -0.03
CA GLN A 78 -0.03 -15.50 1.06
C GLN A 78 -0.66 -16.65 1.86
N MET A 79 -0.40 -16.73 3.16
CA MET A 79 -1.00 -17.72 4.05
C MET A 79 -2.41 -17.28 4.45
N LEU A 80 -3.41 -18.06 4.13
CA LEU A 80 -4.79 -17.85 4.60
C LEU A 80 -4.95 -18.38 6.03
N ILE A 81 -4.57 -19.64 6.22
CA ILE A 81 -4.60 -20.34 7.51
C ILE A 81 -3.53 -21.42 7.51
N GLY A 82 -2.85 -21.61 8.64
CA GLY A 82 -1.84 -22.66 8.74
C GLY A 82 -1.39 -22.95 10.16
N LYS A 83 -0.73 -24.08 10.33
CA LYS A 83 -0.16 -24.56 11.59
C LYS A 83 1.32 -24.83 11.40
N ASN A 84 2.11 -23.73 11.36
CA ASN A 84 3.52 -23.76 10.98
C ASN A 84 4.37 -22.70 11.70
N ARG A 85 5.59 -23.07 12.12
CA ARG A 85 6.70 -22.19 12.48
C ARG A 85 7.98 -22.77 11.87
N TYR A 86 8.37 -22.30 10.71
CA TYR A 86 9.38 -22.95 9.86
C TYR A 86 10.77 -22.99 10.47
N SER A 87 11.23 -21.89 11.06
CA SER A 87 12.55 -21.78 11.70
C SER A 87 12.74 -22.71 12.90
N LEU A 88 11.63 -23.09 13.56
CA LEU A 88 11.61 -24.02 14.69
C LEU A 88 11.41 -25.48 14.25
N GLY A 89 11.33 -25.75 12.93
CA GLY A 89 11.03 -27.09 12.44
C GLY A 89 9.58 -27.54 12.64
N GLU A 90 8.74 -26.70 13.17
CA GLU A 90 7.34 -26.98 13.48
C GLU A 90 6.46 -26.74 12.26
N ARG A 91 6.19 -27.80 11.50
CA ARG A 91 5.46 -27.73 10.22
C ARG A 91 4.41 -28.81 10.18
N GLN A 92 3.16 -28.45 9.92
CA GLN A 92 2.09 -29.43 9.81
C GLN A 92 1.27 -29.24 8.54
N TRP A 93 0.54 -28.15 8.39
CA TRP A 93 -0.30 -27.88 7.23
C TRP A 93 -0.52 -26.38 7.04
N GLY A 94 -0.98 -26.00 5.84
CA GLY A 94 -1.43 -24.65 5.54
C GLY A 94 -2.25 -24.59 4.27
N ILE A 95 -3.09 -23.57 4.17
CA ILE A 95 -3.79 -23.16 2.95
C ILE A 95 -3.25 -21.79 2.56
N THR A 96 -2.77 -21.67 1.33
CA THR A 96 -2.14 -20.46 0.80
C THR A 96 -2.80 -20.00 -0.49
N ILE A 97 -2.59 -18.74 -0.83
CA ILE A 97 -2.68 -18.24 -2.20
C ILE A 97 -1.26 -18.17 -2.74
N GLU A 98 -1.04 -18.78 -3.90
CA GLU A 98 0.27 -18.85 -4.55
C GLU A 98 0.50 -17.65 -5.49
N PRO A 99 1.75 -17.43 -5.96
CA PRO A 99 2.08 -16.35 -6.89
C PRO A 99 1.29 -16.39 -8.21
N ASP A 100 0.78 -17.55 -8.62
CA ASP A 100 -0.08 -17.73 -9.80
C ASP A 100 -1.57 -17.49 -9.50
N CYS A 101 -1.88 -16.90 -8.34
CA CYS A 101 -3.23 -16.58 -7.87
C CYS A 101 -4.11 -17.82 -7.66
N LYS A 102 -3.55 -18.97 -7.37
CA LYS A 102 -4.30 -20.19 -7.07
C LYS A 102 -4.21 -20.56 -5.61
N MET A 103 -5.31 -21.11 -5.08
CA MET A 103 -5.31 -21.69 -3.75
C MET A 103 -4.54 -23.02 -3.75
N LYS A 104 -3.71 -23.22 -2.73
CA LYS A 104 -2.95 -24.45 -2.52
C LYS A 104 -3.00 -24.90 -1.07
N ALA A 105 -3.08 -26.20 -0.85
CA ALA A 105 -2.86 -26.79 0.46
C ALA A 105 -1.49 -27.47 0.53
N HIS A 106 -0.81 -27.28 1.64
CA HIS A 106 0.49 -27.86 1.96
C HIS A 106 0.36 -28.75 3.19
N LEU A 107 0.87 -29.96 3.11
CA LEU A 107 0.83 -30.93 4.22
C LEU A 107 2.23 -31.51 4.44
N ARG A 108 2.69 -31.49 5.69
CA ARG A 108 4.03 -31.97 6.04
C ARG A 108 4.01 -33.41 6.50
N GLN A 109 4.80 -34.22 5.84
CA GLN A 109 5.21 -35.56 6.24
C GLN A 109 6.73 -35.57 6.44
N ASP A 110 7.51 -36.44 5.79
CA ASP A 110 8.98 -36.29 5.68
C ASP A 110 9.35 -35.16 4.70
N GLY A 111 8.50 -34.95 3.69
CA GLY A 111 8.51 -33.86 2.71
C GLY A 111 7.14 -33.16 2.67
N TRP A 112 6.98 -32.23 1.77
CA TRP A 112 5.70 -31.60 1.49
C TRP A 112 4.88 -32.44 0.51
N SER A 113 3.60 -32.62 0.82
CA SER A 113 2.57 -33.03 -0.13
C SER A 113 1.68 -31.83 -0.40
N GLU A 114 1.33 -31.59 -1.66
CA GLU A 114 0.63 -30.38 -2.07
C GLU A 114 -0.61 -30.72 -2.89
N ILE A 115 -1.64 -29.88 -2.76
CA ILE A 115 -2.86 -29.92 -3.56
C ILE A 115 -3.06 -28.54 -4.12
N THR A 116 -3.01 -28.37 -5.44
CA THR A 116 -3.21 -27.07 -6.11
C THR A 116 -4.59 -27.01 -6.74
N CYS A 117 -5.35 -25.96 -6.46
CA CYS A 117 -6.58 -25.66 -7.14
C CYS A 117 -6.30 -25.27 -8.61
N SER A 118 -7.09 -25.77 -9.54
CA SER A 118 -6.97 -25.37 -10.95
C SER A 118 -7.58 -24.01 -11.25
N GLU A 119 -8.51 -23.55 -10.40
CA GLU A 119 -9.19 -22.26 -10.56
C GLU A 119 -8.26 -21.11 -10.11
N THR A 120 -8.20 -20.05 -10.92
CA THR A 120 -7.50 -18.81 -10.57
C THR A 120 -8.45 -17.93 -9.77
N LEU A 121 -8.01 -17.51 -8.59
CA LEU A 121 -8.75 -16.60 -7.71
C LEU A 121 -8.77 -15.18 -8.29
N LYS A 122 -9.76 -14.42 -7.88
CA LYS A 122 -9.98 -13.03 -8.27
C LYS A 122 -10.05 -12.15 -7.04
N ALA A 123 -9.39 -10.99 -7.10
CA ALA A 123 -9.47 -9.99 -6.05
C ALA A 123 -10.91 -9.49 -5.87
N GLY A 124 -11.28 -9.17 -4.64
CA GLY A 124 -12.61 -8.67 -4.31
C GLY A 124 -13.73 -9.72 -4.30
N HIS A 125 -13.41 -11.02 -4.43
CA HIS A 125 -14.39 -12.10 -4.40
C HIS A 125 -14.25 -12.94 -3.14
N TRP A 126 -15.39 -13.33 -2.57
CA TRP A 126 -15.43 -14.25 -1.45
C TRP A 126 -15.34 -15.70 -1.90
N TYR A 127 -14.53 -16.47 -1.18
CA TYR A 127 -14.33 -17.89 -1.39
C TYR A 127 -14.42 -18.65 -0.06
N LEU A 128 -14.98 -19.85 -0.08
CA LEU A 128 -14.86 -20.80 1.02
C LEU A 128 -13.77 -21.82 0.68
N GLY A 129 -12.63 -21.75 1.36
CA GLY A 129 -11.59 -22.76 1.30
C GLY A 129 -11.81 -23.85 2.36
N THR A 130 -11.76 -25.13 1.98
CA THR A 130 -11.88 -26.24 2.93
C THR A 130 -10.80 -27.28 2.64
N LEU A 131 -10.09 -27.71 3.68
CA LEU A 131 -9.13 -28.80 3.65
C LEU A 131 -9.59 -29.94 4.56
N THR A 132 -9.70 -31.14 4.03
CA THR A 132 -9.90 -32.36 4.81
C THR A 132 -8.63 -33.18 4.83
N VAL A 133 -8.30 -33.74 5.97
CA VAL A 133 -7.12 -34.61 6.17
C VAL A 133 -7.53 -35.84 6.96
N ASP A 134 -7.11 -36.99 6.50
CA ASP A 134 -7.09 -38.24 7.27
C ASP A 134 -5.71 -38.93 7.14
N SER A 135 -5.55 -40.07 7.80
CA SER A 135 -4.28 -40.77 7.85
C SER A 135 -3.77 -41.26 6.49
N GLY A 136 -4.58 -41.30 5.45
CA GLY A 136 -4.24 -41.84 4.11
C GLY A 136 -4.52 -40.88 2.96
N LYS A 137 -5.21 -39.77 3.20
CA LYS A 137 -5.67 -38.87 2.14
C LYS A 137 -5.90 -37.47 2.65
N ALA A 138 -5.63 -36.49 1.80
CA ALA A 138 -6.13 -35.12 1.98
C ALA A 138 -6.87 -34.66 0.72
N ALA A 139 -7.87 -33.79 0.90
CA ALA A 139 -8.61 -33.20 -0.19
C ALA A 139 -8.86 -31.71 0.06
N LEU A 140 -8.77 -30.92 -0.99
CA LEU A 140 -9.00 -29.48 -1.02
C LEU A 140 -10.28 -29.17 -1.75
N PHE A 141 -11.05 -28.25 -1.20
CA PHE A 141 -12.33 -27.80 -1.76
C PHE A 141 -12.33 -26.27 -1.88
N LEU A 142 -12.96 -25.77 -2.92
CA LEU A 142 -13.24 -24.36 -3.13
C LEU A 142 -14.74 -24.19 -3.35
N ASN A 143 -15.37 -23.32 -2.55
CA ASN A 143 -16.81 -23.06 -2.64
C ASN A 143 -17.67 -24.34 -2.60
N GLY A 144 -17.31 -25.26 -1.70
CA GLY A 144 -18.01 -26.53 -1.51
C GLY A 144 -17.71 -27.60 -2.57
N LYS A 145 -16.92 -27.30 -3.60
CA LYS A 145 -16.58 -28.23 -4.69
C LYS A 145 -15.16 -28.78 -4.51
N PRO A 146 -14.91 -30.08 -4.73
CA PRO A 146 -13.57 -30.64 -4.66
C PRO A 146 -12.70 -30.10 -5.82
N VAL A 147 -11.52 -29.61 -5.50
CA VAL A 147 -10.57 -29.05 -6.48
C VAL A 147 -9.27 -29.83 -6.57
N GLY A 148 -9.06 -30.78 -5.69
CA GLY A 148 -7.92 -31.69 -5.74
C GLY A 148 -7.83 -32.59 -4.53
N ALA A 149 -7.02 -33.64 -4.65
CA ALA A 149 -6.72 -34.56 -3.53
C ALA A 149 -5.35 -35.19 -3.70
N VAL A 150 -4.74 -35.60 -2.60
CA VAL A 150 -3.47 -36.32 -2.56
C VAL A 150 -3.54 -37.51 -1.62
N LYS A 151 -2.92 -38.62 -2.00
CA LYS A 151 -2.69 -39.75 -1.09
C LYS A 151 -1.51 -39.43 -0.17
N LEU A 152 -1.70 -39.64 1.11
CA LEU A 152 -0.68 -39.50 2.12
C LEU A 152 -0.01 -40.87 2.37
N LYS A 153 1.30 -40.92 2.35
CA LYS A 153 2.06 -42.17 2.62
C LYS A 153 2.07 -42.53 4.10
N LYS A 154 1.86 -41.56 4.95
CA LYS A 154 1.77 -41.66 6.41
C LYS A 154 1.01 -40.44 6.96
N PRO A 155 0.58 -40.46 8.22
CA PRO A 155 -0.02 -39.28 8.86
C PRO A 155 0.86 -38.03 8.73
N ILE A 156 0.26 -36.85 8.72
CA ILE A 156 1.00 -35.58 8.72
C ILE A 156 1.74 -35.39 10.04
N SER A 157 2.84 -34.68 10.01
CA SER A 157 3.67 -34.43 11.20
C SER A 157 2.89 -33.64 12.26
N GLY A 158 3.01 -34.02 13.51
CA GLY A 158 2.49 -33.21 14.62
C GLY A 158 3.37 -31.99 14.88
N THR A 159 2.76 -30.93 15.42
CA THR A 159 3.49 -29.73 15.86
C THR A 159 2.78 -29.04 17.02
N ALA A 160 3.54 -28.35 17.88
CA ALA A 160 3.04 -27.46 18.92
C ALA A 160 2.77 -26.02 18.40
N ALA A 161 3.00 -25.73 17.12
CA ALA A 161 2.66 -24.44 16.55
C ALA A 161 1.18 -24.11 16.74
N PRO A 162 0.79 -22.87 17.02
CA PRO A 162 -0.61 -22.46 16.99
C PRO A 162 -1.13 -22.43 15.55
N ILE A 163 -2.43 -22.38 15.39
CA ILE A 163 -3.03 -22.02 14.10
C ILE A 163 -2.94 -20.50 13.95
N THR A 164 -2.45 -20.05 12.81
CA THR A 164 -2.39 -18.65 12.45
C THR A 164 -3.23 -18.35 11.22
N LEU A 165 -3.79 -17.15 11.14
CA LEU A 165 -4.58 -16.62 10.04
C LEU A 165 -3.88 -15.41 9.43
N GLY A 166 -3.97 -15.27 8.12
CA GLY A 166 -3.44 -14.12 7.42
C GLY A 166 -1.92 -14.01 7.41
N GLY A 167 -1.21 -15.07 7.79
CA GLY A 167 0.25 -15.12 7.84
C GLY A 167 0.76 -16.21 8.77
N ILE A 168 2.07 -16.31 8.90
CA ILE A 168 2.76 -17.12 9.90
C ILE A 168 3.69 -16.26 10.73
N LEU A 169 3.80 -16.56 12.03
CA LEU A 169 4.80 -15.95 12.90
C LEU A 169 6.00 -16.88 12.97
N ASP A 170 7.05 -16.57 12.20
CA ASP A 170 8.25 -17.36 12.09
C ASP A 170 9.45 -16.61 12.68
N ASP A 171 10.05 -17.18 13.73
CA ASP A 171 11.14 -16.55 14.50
C ASP A 171 10.79 -15.11 14.96
N GLY A 172 9.56 -14.94 15.47
CA GLY A 172 9.04 -13.66 15.94
C GLY A 172 8.73 -12.65 14.81
N ARG A 173 8.85 -13.05 13.55
CA ARG A 173 8.61 -12.19 12.38
C ARG A 173 7.41 -12.67 11.59
N PRO A 174 6.48 -11.77 11.23
CA PRO A 174 5.42 -12.08 10.28
C PRO A 174 5.98 -12.44 8.91
N ARG A 175 5.41 -13.50 8.29
CA ARG A 175 5.74 -14.00 6.96
C ARG A 175 4.49 -14.36 6.20
N GLN A 176 4.55 -14.34 4.87
CA GLN A 176 3.47 -14.77 3.98
C GLN A 176 2.13 -14.07 4.29
N GLN A 177 2.18 -12.78 4.56
CA GLN A 177 1.03 -12.01 5.01
C GLN A 177 -0.04 -11.92 3.92
N PHE A 178 -1.29 -12.09 4.35
CA PHE A 178 -2.48 -11.99 3.52
C PHE A 178 -3.04 -10.57 3.51
N HIS A 179 -3.44 -10.12 2.36
CA HIS A 179 -4.15 -8.86 2.14
C HIS A 179 -5.60 -9.15 1.76
N GLY A 180 -6.55 -8.90 2.64
CA GLY A 180 -7.96 -9.15 2.37
C GLY A 180 -8.77 -9.37 3.63
N ALA A 181 -9.98 -9.88 3.48
CA ALA A 181 -10.87 -10.20 4.58
C ALA A 181 -10.91 -11.71 4.85
N LEU A 182 -11.00 -12.08 6.12
CA LEU A 182 -11.17 -13.44 6.62
C LEU A 182 -12.42 -13.51 7.50
N ASP A 183 -13.11 -14.65 7.42
CA ASP A 183 -14.36 -14.87 8.18
C ASP A 183 -14.60 -16.34 8.47
N ASP A 184 -15.44 -16.64 9.48
CA ASP A 184 -15.99 -17.96 9.81
C ASP A 184 -14.98 -19.11 9.72
N VAL A 185 -13.90 -19.04 10.49
CA VAL A 185 -12.96 -20.15 10.61
C VAL A 185 -13.57 -21.28 11.43
N ARG A 186 -13.57 -22.49 10.88
CA ARG A 186 -14.10 -23.68 11.54
C ARG A 186 -13.10 -24.83 11.50
N PHE A 187 -12.87 -25.47 12.61
CA PHE A 187 -12.06 -26.66 12.75
C PHE A 187 -12.92 -27.82 13.29
N GLU A 188 -13.03 -28.89 12.51
CA GLU A 188 -13.71 -30.13 12.87
C GLU A 188 -12.67 -31.22 13.14
N PRO A 189 -12.69 -31.90 14.29
CA PRO A 189 -11.76 -33.00 14.59
C PRO A 189 -12.18 -34.32 13.90
N ARG A 190 -12.71 -34.23 12.70
CA ARG A 190 -13.11 -35.35 11.83
C ARG A 190 -13.06 -34.94 10.37
N VAL A 191 -13.08 -35.92 9.50
CA VAL A 191 -13.29 -35.67 8.07
C VAL A 191 -14.77 -35.46 7.79
N MET A 192 -15.11 -34.31 7.23
CA MET A 192 -16.45 -34.07 6.66
C MET A 192 -16.55 -34.72 5.29
N SER A 193 -17.72 -35.26 4.96
CA SER A 193 -17.98 -35.77 3.61
C SER A 193 -18.10 -34.65 2.56
N SER A 194 -17.97 -34.97 1.30
CA SER A 194 -18.13 -33.98 0.20
C SER A 194 -19.52 -33.37 0.21
N GLU A 195 -20.54 -34.14 0.58
CA GLU A 195 -21.92 -33.67 0.70
C GLU A 195 -22.11 -32.70 1.87
N GLU A 196 -21.47 -32.98 3.02
CA GLU A 196 -21.47 -32.08 4.18
C GLU A 196 -20.77 -30.76 3.84
N ILE A 197 -19.62 -30.83 3.13
CA ILE A 197 -18.87 -29.65 2.71
C ILE A 197 -19.68 -28.84 1.67
N ALA A 198 -20.27 -29.48 0.69
CA ALA A 198 -21.14 -28.81 -0.26
C ALA A 198 -22.36 -28.15 0.41
N ALA A 199 -22.96 -28.84 1.41
CA ALA A 199 -24.06 -28.29 2.19
C ALA A 199 -23.66 -27.15 3.11
N SER A 200 -22.40 -27.07 3.56
CA SER A 200 -21.87 -25.96 4.37
C SER A 200 -21.63 -24.69 3.55
N TYR A 201 -21.45 -24.81 2.25
CA TYR A 201 -21.31 -23.65 1.40
C TYR A 201 -22.62 -22.87 1.33
N ARG A 202 -22.60 -21.68 1.85
CA ARG A 202 -23.66 -20.70 1.65
C ARG A 202 -23.02 -19.52 0.93
N PRO A 203 -23.48 -19.11 -0.26
CA PRO A 203 -23.02 -17.87 -0.83
C PRO A 203 -23.17 -16.78 0.22
N ILE A 204 -22.11 -16.05 0.49
CA ILE A 204 -22.15 -14.92 1.40
C ILE A 204 -23.25 -13.99 0.93
N THR A 205 -24.34 -13.92 1.70
CA THR A 205 -25.48 -13.08 1.42
C THR A 205 -25.23 -11.67 1.93
N ALA A 206 -26.12 -10.74 1.60
CA ALA A 206 -25.99 -9.31 1.86
C ALA A 206 -25.65 -8.87 3.30
N THR A 207 -25.74 -9.75 4.27
CA THR A 207 -25.31 -9.49 5.66
C THR A 207 -23.79 -9.58 5.88
N HIS A 208 -23.08 -10.28 4.98
CA HIS A 208 -21.63 -10.32 4.91
C HIS A 208 -21.13 -9.54 3.68
N GLU A 209 -21.97 -8.71 3.12
CA GLU A 209 -21.53 -7.76 2.13
C GLU A 209 -20.55 -6.79 2.81
N LEU A 210 -19.26 -7.13 2.76
CA LEU A 210 -18.34 -6.07 2.42
C LEU A 210 -19.02 -5.38 1.24
N PRO A 211 -19.39 -4.09 1.33
CA PRO A 211 -20.00 -3.43 0.20
C PRO A 211 -19.11 -3.78 -0.97
N LYS A 212 -19.66 -4.50 -1.98
CA LYS A 212 -18.90 -4.81 -3.21
C LYS A 212 -18.25 -3.52 -3.57
N PRO A 213 -16.90 -3.41 -3.55
CA PRO A 213 -16.28 -2.14 -3.74
C PRO A 213 -16.82 -1.62 -5.06
N LYS A 214 -17.72 -0.63 -5.04
CA LYS A 214 -18.25 -0.05 -6.25
C LYS A 214 -17.06 0.49 -7.00
N THR A 215 -16.86 0.08 -8.23
CA THR A 215 -15.91 0.74 -9.11
C THR A 215 -16.20 2.23 -9.03
N ALA A 216 -15.18 3.02 -8.78
CA ALA A 216 -15.34 4.46 -8.75
C ALA A 216 -15.73 4.89 -10.18
N ASP A 217 -17.02 5.14 -10.36
CA ASP A 217 -17.60 5.61 -11.62
C ASP A 217 -18.10 7.03 -11.38
N PHE A 218 -17.16 7.97 -11.30
CA PHE A 218 -17.47 9.38 -11.16
C PHE A 218 -16.43 10.23 -11.92
N PRO A 219 -16.88 11.34 -12.53
CA PRO A 219 -15.98 12.20 -13.27
C PRO A 219 -15.01 12.92 -12.32
N LEU A 220 -13.75 13.02 -12.73
CA LEU A 220 -12.74 13.85 -12.09
C LEU A 220 -12.57 15.19 -12.85
N TRP A 221 -12.93 15.19 -14.13
CA TRP A 221 -12.96 16.36 -15.01
C TRP A 221 -14.40 16.78 -15.33
N ASP A 222 -14.65 18.08 -15.36
CA ASP A 222 -15.94 18.65 -15.79
C ASP A 222 -16.10 18.49 -17.32
N ASP A 223 -16.93 17.53 -17.73
CA ASP A 223 -17.14 17.20 -19.15
C ASP A 223 -17.79 18.34 -19.95
N SER A 224 -18.34 19.36 -19.29
CA SER A 224 -18.82 20.58 -19.96
C SER A 224 -17.66 21.46 -20.46
N GLN A 225 -16.43 21.23 -19.97
CA GLN A 225 -15.22 21.97 -20.32
C GLN A 225 -14.36 21.12 -21.27
N LYS A 226 -13.92 21.72 -22.37
CA LYS A 226 -12.95 21.07 -23.27
C LYS A 226 -11.58 21.08 -22.63
N LEU A 227 -10.99 19.92 -22.38
CA LEU A 227 -9.59 19.83 -21.98
C LEU A 227 -8.70 20.16 -23.18
N ALA A 228 -7.82 21.13 -23.03
CA ALA A 228 -6.91 21.56 -24.10
C ALA A 228 -5.75 20.56 -24.34
N GLU A 229 -5.18 20.56 -25.53
CA GLU A 229 -3.94 19.86 -25.81
C GLU A 229 -2.75 20.53 -25.09
N ALA A 230 -1.68 19.76 -24.85
CA ALA A 230 -0.52 20.22 -24.07
C ALA A 230 0.08 21.55 -24.55
N LYS A 231 0.11 21.79 -25.88
CA LYS A 231 0.63 23.03 -26.49
C LYS A 231 -0.34 24.23 -26.42
N GLU A 232 -1.62 23.95 -26.12
CA GLU A 232 -2.70 24.96 -26.10
C GLU A 232 -3.07 25.35 -24.66
N LEU A 233 -2.48 24.69 -23.67
CA LEU A 233 -2.73 25.01 -22.27
C LEU A 233 -2.28 26.43 -21.95
N PRO A 234 -3.12 27.22 -21.26
CA PRO A 234 -2.71 28.51 -20.76
C PRO A 234 -1.54 28.36 -19.79
N VAL A 235 -0.49 29.18 -19.97
CA VAL A 235 0.65 29.20 -19.04
C VAL A 235 0.32 30.10 -17.87
N LEU A 236 0.63 29.68 -16.66
CA LEU A 236 0.46 30.48 -15.45
C LEU A 236 1.43 31.67 -15.44
N ASP A 237 0.90 32.85 -15.30
CA ASP A 237 1.68 34.07 -15.11
C ASP A 237 2.12 34.25 -13.66
N GLY A 238 3.29 34.90 -13.48
CA GLY A 238 3.81 35.25 -12.15
C GLY A 238 4.35 34.06 -11.36
N VAL A 239 4.70 32.98 -12.04
CA VAL A 239 5.37 31.81 -11.44
C VAL A 239 6.86 32.08 -11.32
N ASP A 240 7.40 31.98 -10.09
CA ASP A 240 8.85 32.03 -9.86
C ASP A 240 9.43 30.61 -9.90
N PHE A 241 10.56 30.44 -10.58
CA PHE A 241 11.25 29.15 -10.68
C PHE A 241 12.58 29.16 -9.96
N HIS A 242 12.88 28.07 -9.25
CA HIS A 242 14.13 27.91 -8.49
C HIS A 242 14.69 26.50 -8.65
N VAL A 243 16.01 26.37 -8.50
CA VAL A 243 16.73 25.09 -8.53
C VAL A 243 17.08 24.69 -7.12
N ILE A 244 16.53 23.57 -6.64
CA ILE A 244 16.85 23.01 -5.32
C ILE A 244 18.21 22.33 -5.40
N LYS A 245 18.41 21.44 -6.39
CA LYS A 245 19.66 20.72 -6.63
C LYS A 245 19.80 20.42 -8.11
N LYS A 246 20.83 20.99 -8.74
CA LYS A 246 21.18 20.67 -10.13
C LYS A 246 21.83 19.28 -10.20
N TRP A 247 21.50 18.48 -11.21
CA TRP A 247 22.22 17.26 -11.49
C TRP A 247 23.64 17.58 -11.98
N ASP A 248 24.66 17.09 -11.28
CA ASP A 248 26.06 17.31 -11.61
C ASP A 248 26.94 16.19 -11.06
N LYS A 249 26.94 15.06 -11.74
CA LYS A 249 27.73 13.88 -11.35
C LYS A 249 29.22 14.18 -11.22
N ALA A 250 29.73 15.11 -12.02
CA ALA A 250 31.16 15.45 -12.00
C ALA A 250 31.56 16.17 -10.70
N ALA A 251 30.63 16.96 -10.13
CA ALA A 251 30.88 17.71 -8.91
C ALA A 251 30.66 16.88 -7.62
N ASP A 252 29.66 15.99 -7.60
CA ASP A 252 29.22 15.32 -6.36
C ASP A 252 29.27 13.79 -6.40
N GLY A 253 29.50 13.19 -7.57
CA GLY A 253 29.59 11.74 -7.75
C GLY A 253 28.26 11.00 -7.77
N TYR A 254 27.12 11.71 -7.66
CA TYR A 254 25.80 11.12 -7.68
C TYR A 254 25.22 11.04 -9.09
N THR A 255 24.59 9.92 -9.42
CA THR A 255 23.93 9.69 -10.72
C THR A 255 22.43 9.87 -10.65
N PHE A 256 21.77 9.20 -9.73
CA PHE A 256 20.33 9.19 -9.58
C PHE A 256 19.87 10.24 -8.58
N LEU A 257 18.82 10.98 -8.94
CA LEU A 257 18.07 11.86 -8.06
C LEU A 257 16.60 11.74 -8.39
N HIS A 258 15.74 11.50 -7.37
CA HIS A 258 14.31 11.42 -7.58
C HIS A 258 13.50 11.79 -6.35
N GLY A 259 12.22 12.19 -6.56
CA GLY A 259 11.23 12.38 -5.52
C GLY A 259 11.52 13.58 -4.61
N VAL A 260 11.16 14.79 -5.05
CA VAL A 260 11.24 15.99 -4.22
C VAL A 260 10.13 15.99 -3.18
N GLY A 261 10.48 16.21 -1.89
CA GLY A 261 9.54 16.51 -0.80
C GLY A 261 9.75 17.94 -0.32
N LEU A 262 8.68 18.72 -0.11
CA LEU A 262 8.75 20.10 0.39
C LEU A 262 7.95 20.26 1.67
N CYS A 263 8.45 21.06 2.62
CA CYS A 263 7.71 21.43 3.81
C CYS A 263 8.21 22.76 4.40
N TRP A 264 7.26 23.61 4.78
CA TRP A 264 7.57 24.78 5.60
C TRP A 264 7.60 24.40 7.07
N HIS A 265 8.67 24.79 7.77
CA HIS A 265 8.82 24.59 9.20
C HIS A 265 9.53 25.78 9.84
N LYS A 266 8.86 26.44 10.80
CA LYS A 266 9.41 27.62 11.54
C LYS A 266 10.00 28.69 10.62
N GLY A 267 9.29 29.04 9.55
CA GLY A 267 9.69 30.07 8.61
C GLY A 267 10.80 29.67 7.64
N LYS A 268 11.23 28.41 7.63
CA LYS A 268 12.22 27.85 6.68
C LYS A 268 11.56 26.82 5.78
N LEU A 269 12.00 26.76 4.52
CA LEU A 269 11.56 25.76 3.55
C LEU A 269 12.57 24.61 3.51
N TYR A 270 12.10 23.41 3.80
CA TYR A 270 12.87 22.17 3.71
C TYR A 270 12.55 21.44 2.42
N ALA A 271 13.57 20.91 1.74
CA ALA A 271 13.43 20.06 0.57
C ALA A 271 14.20 18.77 0.76
N SER A 272 13.54 17.60 0.61
CA SER A 272 14.18 16.29 0.60
C SER A 272 14.22 15.67 -0.77
N ILE A 273 15.19 14.78 -0.99
CA ILE A 273 15.39 14.01 -2.22
C ILE A 273 15.92 12.62 -1.89
N GLY A 274 15.59 11.64 -2.72
CA GLY A 274 16.34 10.39 -2.83
C GLY A 274 17.52 10.61 -3.77
N HIS A 275 18.73 10.32 -3.33
CA HIS A 275 19.96 10.60 -4.07
C HIS A 275 20.87 9.38 -4.06
N ASN A 276 21.37 8.94 -5.21
CA ASN A 276 22.12 7.70 -5.32
C ASN A 276 23.40 7.86 -6.15
N LYS A 277 24.50 7.34 -5.65
CA LYS A 277 25.77 7.25 -6.39
C LYS A 277 25.71 6.20 -7.50
N GLY A 278 24.89 5.16 -7.32
CA GLY A 278 24.60 4.13 -8.30
C GLY A 278 23.36 4.42 -9.15
N ASP A 279 22.79 3.36 -9.68
CA ASP A 279 21.53 3.40 -10.43
C ASP A 279 20.32 3.38 -9.51
N GLU A 280 19.15 3.64 -10.06
CA GLU A 280 17.86 3.52 -9.40
C GLU A 280 17.69 2.15 -8.73
N ASN A 281 17.13 2.13 -7.53
CA ASN A 281 16.87 0.92 -6.74
C ASN A 281 18.13 0.13 -6.34
N THR A 282 19.21 0.81 -6.03
CA THR A 282 20.45 0.19 -5.51
C THR A 282 20.77 0.68 -4.10
N VAL A 283 21.51 -0.13 -3.34
CA VAL A 283 21.80 0.07 -1.91
C VAL A 283 22.70 1.26 -1.56
N THR A 284 23.10 2.05 -2.54
CA THR A 284 23.83 3.31 -2.33
C THR A 284 22.91 4.54 -2.32
N GLU A 285 21.58 4.34 -2.28
CA GLU A 285 20.62 5.43 -2.22
C GLU A 285 20.49 5.96 -0.79
N GLU A 286 20.51 7.28 -0.67
CA GLU A 286 20.46 8.03 0.58
C GLU A 286 19.29 9.02 0.56
N ALA A 287 18.61 9.20 1.70
CA ALA A 287 17.70 10.31 1.92
C ALA A 287 18.49 11.55 2.30
N GLN A 288 18.37 12.60 1.50
CA GLN A 288 19.08 13.86 1.72
C GLN A 288 18.13 15.05 1.71
N TYR A 289 18.58 16.19 2.25
CA TYR A 289 17.79 17.42 2.32
C TYR A 289 18.63 18.69 2.21
N ARG A 290 17.94 19.78 1.88
CA ARG A 290 18.45 21.16 1.92
C ARG A 290 17.43 22.06 2.61
N VAL A 291 17.89 23.21 3.09
CA VAL A 291 17.07 24.22 3.76
C VAL A 291 17.25 25.55 3.09
N SER A 292 16.15 26.27 2.88
CA SER A 292 16.12 27.64 2.40
C SER A 292 15.49 28.55 3.43
N GLU A 293 16.08 29.74 3.63
CA GLU A 293 15.58 30.78 4.54
C GLU A 293 14.92 31.95 3.77
N ASP A 294 14.92 31.88 2.43
CA ASP A 294 14.46 32.96 1.55
C ASP A 294 13.38 32.50 0.55
N GLY A 295 12.64 31.43 0.91
CA GLY A 295 11.55 30.90 0.11
C GLY A 295 11.99 30.10 -1.13
N GLY A 296 13.16 29.49 -1.09
CA GLY A 296 13.70 28.62 -2.13
C GLY A 296 14.60 29.33 -3.16
N LYS A 297 14.94 30.59 -2.94
CA LYS A 297 15.87 31.34 -3.83
C LYS A 297 17.29 30.85 -3.67
N THR A 298 17.72 30.63 -2.43
CA THR A 298 19.01 30.01 -2.09
C THR A 298 18.80 28.82 -1.15
N TRP A 299 19.77 27.90 -1.17
CA TRP A 299 19.69 26.64 -0.42
C TRP A 299 20.99 26.36 0.30
N SER A 300 20.87 25.78 1.49
CA SER A 300 22.01 25.27 2.27
C SER A 300 22.80 24.23 1.48
N GLU A 301 23.97 23.84 1.97
CA GLU A 301 24.63 22.61 1.53
C GLU A 301 23.71 21.38 1.72
N LEU A 302 23.96 20.36 0.91
CA LEU A 302 23.24 19.10 0.98
C LEU A 302 23.60 18.36 2.26
N ARG A 303 22.59 17.89 3.01
CA ARG A 303 22.75 17.17 4.27
C ARG A 303 22.03 15.83 4.20
N VAL A 304 22.50 14.86 4.96
CA VAL A 304 21.94 13.51 5.02
C VAL A 304 20.86 13.42 6.11
N ILE A 305 19.73 12.82 5.78
CA ILE A 305 18.73 12.36 6.77
C ILE A 305 19.07 10.94 7.21
N ASP A 306 19.29 10.03 6.26
CA ASP A 306 19.72 8.66 6.50
C ASP A 306 20.47 8.11 5.27
N ALA A 307 21.66 7.60 5.48
CA ALA A 307 22.51 7.01 4.43
C ALA A 307 22.36 5.47 4.33
N GLY A 308 21.45 4.87 5.10
CA GLY A 308 21.30 3.41 5.10
C GLY A 308 22.48 2.72 5.81
N GLU A 309 22.63 2.89 7.11
CA GLU A 309 23.76 2.35 7.88
C GLU A 309 23.74 0.83 8.06
N GLU A 310 22.57 0.19 7.89
CA GLU A 310 22.45 -1.26 7.93
C GLU A 310 22.96 -1.87 6.62
N LYS A 311 23.50 -3.07 6.71
CA LYS A 311 23.96 -3.79 5.51
C LYS A 311 22.83 -3.94 4.49
N ASP A 312 23.11 -3.57 3.26
CA ASP A 312 22.21 -3.68 2.10
C ASP A 312 20.90 -2.85 2.22
N LEU A 313 20.85 -1.89 3.15
CA LEU A 313 19.75 -0.95 3.31
C LEU A 313 19.97 0.29 2.42
N ALA A 314 18.93 0.66 1.67
CA ALA A 314 18.81 1.94 0.99
C ALA A 314 17.68 2.75 1.63
N VAL A 315 17.87 4.07 1.74
CA VAL A 315 16.82 5.00 2.18
C VAL A 315 16.62 6.03 1.09
N SER A 316 15.41 6.05 0.53
CA SER A 316 15.09 6.81 -0.66
C SER A 316 14.27 8.06 -0.33
N HIS A 317 13.62 8.63 -1.34
CA HIS A 317 12.78 9.81 -1.19
C HIS A 317 11.59 9.56 -0.26
N GLY A 318 11.10 10.64 0.31
CA GLY A 318 10.00 10.62 1.27
C GLY A 318 9.31 11.96 1.37
N VAL A 319 8.66 12.18 2.49
CA VAL A 319 7.82 13.34 2.76
C VAL A 319 8.12 13.92 4.13
N PHE A 320 7.79 15.18 4.31
CA PHE A 320 7.90 15.86 5.60
C PHE A 320 6.52 16.12 6.21
N LEU A 321 6.51 16.36 7.52
CA LEU A 321 5.37 16.88 8.27
C LEU A 321 5.89 17.85 9.35
N SER A 322 5.42 19.09 9.31
CA SER A 322 5.64 20.06 10.38
C SER A 322 4.41 20.07 11.30
N HIS A 323 4.58 19.65 12.54
CA HIS A 323 3.47 19.64 13.52
C HIS A 323 3.99 19.89 14.94
N ALA A 324 3.23 20.68 15.72
CA ALA A 324 3.52 20.99 17.13
C ALA A 324 4.96 21.44 17.39
N GLY A 325 5.52 22.25 16.48
CA GLY A 325 6.89 22.77 16.58
C GLY A 325 7.98 21.76 16.28
N LYS A 326 7.67 20.57 15.79
CA LYS A 326 8.61 19.51 15.39
C LYS A 326 8.50 19.21 13.90
N LEU A 327 9.63 19.01 13.24
CA LEU A 327 9.68 18.53 11.85
C LEU A 327 9.89 17.02 11.84
N TRP A 328 8.97 16.32 11.23
CA TRP A 328 9.04 14.89 10.96
C TRP A 328 9.38 14.61 9.50
N ALA A 329 9.98 13.46 9.25
CA ALA A 329 10.22 12.95 7.90
C ALA A 329 9.84 11.46 7.84
N PHE A 330 9.24 11.05 6.71
CA PHE A 330 8.84 9.67 6.44
C PHE A 330 9.44 9.26 5.10
N HIS A 331 10.42 8.36 5.13
CA HIS A 331 11.16 7.95 3.93
C HIS A 331 10.92 6.49 3.60
N GLY A 332 10.71 6.21 2.31
CA GLY A 332 10.72 4.85 1.81
C GLY A 332 12.12 4.26 1.91
N ALA A 333 12.19 3.01 2.32
CA ALA A 333 13.44 2.27 2.45
C ALA A 333 13.25 0.83 1.97
N TYR A 334 14.34 0.20 1.54
CA TYR A 334 14.35 -1.18 1.06
C TYR A 334 15.72 -1.80 1.28
N TYR A 335 15.78 -3.12 1.19
CA TYR A 335 17.04 -3.86 1.18
C TYR A 335 17.34 -4.36 -0.23
N ASN A 336 18.61 -4.56 -0.54
CA ASN A 336 19.08 -5.06 -1.83
C ASN A 336 18.48 -4.30 -3.02
N LYS A 337 17.72 -4.97 -3.87
CA LYS A 337 17.01 -4.37 -5.00
C LYS A 337 15.51 -4.40 -4.77
N MET A 338 15.00 -3.42 -4.03
CA MET A 338 13.57 -3.27 -3.72
C MET A 338 12.98 -4.45 -2.92
N GLU A 339 13.79 -5.08 -2.07
CA GLU A 339 13.31 -6.11 -1.16
C GLU A 339 12.86 -5.48 0.17
N ARG A 340 11.85 -6.04 0.81
CA ARG A 340 11.34 -5.60 2.11
C ARG A 340 11.11 -4.09 2.18
N ILE A 341 10.42 -3.55 1.18
CA ILE A 341 10.06 -2.13 1.14
C ILE A 341 9.27 -1.76 2.40
N HIS A 342 9.63 -0.65 3.01
CA HIS A 342 9.02 -0.15 4.26
C HIS A 342 9.19 1.36 4.36
N THR A 343 8.46 2.00 5.27
CA THR A 343 8.64 3.42 5.60
C THR A 343 9.29 3.56 6.97
N ARG A 344 10.33 4.39 7.04
CA ARG A 344 11.03 4.78 8.27
C ARG A 344 10.64 6.21 8.65
N ALA A 345 10.55 6.48 9.95
CA ALA A 345 10.26 7.82 10.47
C ALA A 345 11.48 8.43 11.15
N TYR A 346 11.54 9.74 11.03
CA TYR A 346 12.60 10.58 11.62
C TYR A 346 11.99 11.85 12.19
N SER A 347 12.64 12.45 13.21
CA SER A 347 12.30 13.79 13.66
C SER A 347 13.56 14.63 13.84
N LEU A 348 13.51 15.90 13.43
CA LEU A 348 14.64 16.82 13.56
C LEU A 348 14.81 17.24 15.01
N ASP A 349 15.98 17.04 15.57
CA ASP A 349 16.44 17.74 16.77
C ASP A 349 17.06 19.09 16.35
N GLU A 350 16.31 20.16 16.53
CA GLU A 350 16.74 21.49 16.11
C GLU A 350 17.92 22.04 16.92
N SER A 351 18.16 21.51 18.11
CA SER A 351 19.26 21.95 18.97
C SER A 351 20.62 21.47 18.45
N THR A 352 20.64 20.30 17.82
CA THR A 352 21.86 19.69 17.25
C THR A 352 21.88 19.76 15.72
N GLY A 353 20.71 19.88 15.08
CA GLY A 353 20.54 19.76 13.63
C GLY A 353 20.55 18.32 13.12
N GLU A 354 20.51 17.34 14.03
CA GLU A 354 20.56 15.92 13.72
C GLU A 354 19.14 15.31 13.60
N TRP A 355 19.01 14.23 12.82
CA TRP A 355 17.76 13.49 12.71
C TRP A 355 17.71 12.32 13.69
N ILE A 356 16.73 12.36 14.60
CA ILE A 356 16.42 11.24 15.50
C ILE A 356 15.72 10.17 14.69
N LYS A 357 16.29 8.97 14.61
CA LYS A 357 15.75 7.81 13.89
C LYS A 357 14.74 7.07 14.78
N HIS A 358 13.48 6.99 14.36
CA HIS A 358 12.43 6.22 15.04
C HIS A 358 12.29 4.79 14.49
N GLY A 359 13.06 4.44 13.46
CA GLY A 359 13.03 3.13 12.83
C GLY A 359 11.86 2.94 11.87
N VAL A 360 11.48 1.69 11.68
CA VAL A 360 10.38 1.30 10.77
C VAL A 360 9.04 1.59 11.44
N VAL A 361 8.20 2.37 10.77
CA VAL A 361 6.85 2.71 11.26
C VAL A 361 5.74 2.10 10.42
N LEU A 362 6.05 1.69 9.20
CA LEU A 362 5.14 0.97 8.29
C LEU A 362 5.95 -0.06 7.54
N GLU A 363 5.63 -1.32 7.74
CA GLU A 363 6.25 -2.44 7.03
C GLU A 363 5.49 -2.78 5.73
N ASN A 364 5.93 -3.82 5.05
CA ASN A 364 5.20 -4.55 4.01
C ASN A 364 4.84 -3.76 2.75
N GLY A 365 5.81 -2.94 2.31
CA GLY A 365 5.73 -2.32 1.00
C GLY A 365 5.11 -0.94 0.99
N PHE A 366 4.74 -0.37 2.13
CA PHE A 366 4.25 0.99 2.14
C PHE A 366 5.39 1.99 1.89
N TRP A 367 5.19 2.87 0.92
CA TRP A 367 6.08 3.97 0.61
C TRP A 367 5.30 5.28 0.62
N ALA A 368 5.65 6.18 1.53
CA ALA A 368 5.04 7.50 1.63
C ALA A 368 5.37 8.35 0.40
N LEU A 369 4.36 8.96 -0.23
CA LEU A 369 4.51 9.68 -1.50
C LEU A 369 4.12 11.15 -1.46
N ASN A 370 3.21 11.52 -0.57
CA ASN A 370 2.84 12.90 -0.31
C ASN A 370 2.66 13.09 1.20
N GLN A 371 2.79 14.32 1.66
CA GLN A 371 2.79 14.62 3.10
C GLN A 371 1.47 14.25 3.79
N PRO A 372 1.53 13.85 5.07
CA PRO A 372 0.34 13.59 5.86
C PRO A 372 -0.58 14.80 5.96
N ILE A 373 -1.88 14.55 5.95
CA ILE A 373 -2.93 15.58 6.09
C ILE A 373 -3.73 15.30 7.36
N LYS A 374 -3.95 16.32 8.19
CA LYS A 374 -4.78 16.21 9.40
C LYS A 374 -6.25 16.04 9.01
N MET A 375 -6.90 15.05 9.58
CA MET A 375 -8.33 14.81 9.41
C MET A 375 -9.13 15.37 10.62
N ASN A 376 -10.44 15.52 10.44
CA ASN A 376 -11.31 16.07 11.49
C ASN A 376 -11.64 15.05 12.60
N ASP A 377 -11.30 13.77 12.44
CA ASP A 377 -11.37 12.75 13.48
C ASP A 377 -10.18 12.75 14.45
N GLY A 378 -9.22 13.65 14.23
CA GLY A 378 -8.04 13.81 15.07
C GLY A 378 -6.82 13.02 14.61
N ASN A 379 -6.95 12.14 13.61
CA ASN A 379 -5.83 11.40 13.03
C ASN A 379 -5.24 12.12 11.80
N TRP A 380 -4.11 11.62 11.31
CA TRP A 380 -3.50 12.06 10.06
C TRP A 380 -3.58 10.94 9.04
N ILE A 381 -3.73 11.29 7.78
CA ILE A 381 -3.72 10.35 6.67
C ILE A 381 -2.58 10.66 5.72
N MET A 382 -1.76 9.68 5.40
CA MET A 382 -0.59 9.78 4.55
C MET A 382 -0.78 8.90 3.31
N PRO A 383 -0.83 9.47 2.10
CA PRO A 383 -0.96 8.67 0.88
C PRO A 383 0.35 8.05 0.45
N GLY A 384 0.26 6.88 -0.15
CA GLY A 384 1.40 6.12 -0.62
C GLY A 384 1.04 5.06 -1.64
N ILE A 385 1.97 4.14 -1.83
CA ILE A 385 1.85 2.94 -2.64
C ILE A 385 2.11 1.72 -1.76
N SER A 386 1.42 0.62 -2.03
CA SER A 386 1.79 -0.70 -1.51
C SER A 386 2.61 -1.44 -2.54
N ALA A 387 3.92 -1.34 -2.47
CA ALA A 387 4.81 -2.04 -3.39
C ALA A 387 5.01 -3.52 -3.02
N GLY A 388 4.40 -3.95 -1.91
CA GLY A 388 4.51 -5.31 -1.38
C GLY A 388 5.89 -5.64 -0.84
N PRO A 389 5.98 -6.65 0.03
CA PRO A 389 7.26 -7.01 0.63
C PRO A 389 8.25 -7.63 -0.36
N TYR A 390 7.80 -8.07 -1.56
CA TYR A 390 8.59 -8.94 -2.44
C TYR A 390 8.37 -8.71 -3.93
N SER A 391 7.68 -7.63 -4.33
CA SER A 391 7.15 -7.57 -5.67
C SER A 391 8.07 -6.84 -6.64
N ASN A 392 8.45 -7.52 -7.70
CA ASN A 392 8.90 -6.92 -8.96
C ASN A 392 7.91 -7.21 -10.11
N THR A 393 6.79 -7.85 -9.84
CA THR A 393 5.91 -8.37 -10.89
C THR A 393 4.46 -8.18 -10.48
N GLY A 394 3.78 -7.19 -10.98
CA GLY A 394 2.36 -7.15 -10.75
C GLY A 394 1.77 -5.77 -10.59
N THR A 395 0.61 -5.74 -10.01
CA THR A 395 -0.12 -4.55 -9.65
C THR A 395 0.33 -4.11 -8.26
N PHE A 396 0.78 -2.87 -8.17
CA PHE A 396 1.10 -2.21 -6.90
C PHE A 396 -0.04 -1.25 -6.56
N PRO A 397 -0.96 -1.61 -5.65
CA PRO A 397 -2.10 -0.77 -5.35
C PRO A 397 -1.69 0.54 -4.67
N ALA A 398 -2.54 1.55 -4.81
CA ALA A 398 -2.50 2.71 -3.95
C ALA A 398 -2.83 2.31 -2.51
N ALA A 399 -2.26 3.03 -1.56
CA ALA A 399 -2.50 2.78 -0.14
C ALA A 399 -2.49 4.10 0.63
N VAL A 400 -3.03 4.06 1.83
CA VAL A 400 -2.89 5.15 2.80
C VAL A 400 -2.43 4.60 4.14
N ALA A 401 -1.81 5.44 4.94
CA ALA A 401 -1.51 5.16 6.33
C ALA A 401 -2.24 6.17 7.22
N ILE A 402 -2.85 5.71 8.30
CA ILE A 402 -3.63 6.53 9.24
C ILE A 402 -2.93 6.51 10.59
N SER A 403 -2.59 7.68 11.14
CA SER A 403 -1.90 7.78 12.43
C SER A 403 -2.83 7.52 13.61
N HIS A 404 -2.25 7.25 14.77
CA HIS A 404 -2.95 7.22 16.05
C HIS A 404 -2.85 8.61 16.70
N GLY A 405 -3.74 9.54 16.34
CA GLY A 405 -3.65 10.92 16.71
C GLY A 405 -2.34 11.55 16.24
N ASP A 406 -1.60 12.18 17.15
CA ASP A 406 -0.30 12.81 16.88
C ASP A 406 0.90 11.88 17.21
N ASP A 407 0.68 10.59 17.42
CA ASP A 407 1.75 9.59 17.53
C ASP A 407 2.20 9.11 16.13
N PHE A 408 3.17 9.80 15.57
CA PHE A 408 3.70 9.51 14.24
C PHE A 408 4.66 8.32 14.17
N THR A 409 4.79 7.58 15.25
CA THR A 409 5.50 6.29 15.26
C THR A 409 4.55 5.11 15.08
N LYS A 410 3.22 5.36 15.07
CA LYS A 410 2.17 4.35 14.92
C LYS A 410 1.19 4.72 13.81
N TRP A 411 1.06 3.82 12.85
CA TRP A 411 0.21 4.01 11.68
C TRP A 411 -0.55 2.75 11.34
N ASP A 412 -1.81 2.91 10.97
CA ASP A 412 -2.65 1.86 10.40
C ASP A 412 -2.50 1.87 8.89
N PHE A 413 -2.04 0.77 8.32
CA PHE A 413 -1.95 0.62 6.87
C PHE A 413 -3.32 0.25 6.27
N VAL A 414 -3.71 0.91 5.18
CA VAL A 414 -4.94 0.62 4.44
C VAL A 414 -4.64 0.54 2.94
N SER A 415 -4.71 -0.65 2.37
CA SER A 415 -4.63 -0.83 0.92
C SER A 415 -5.96 -0.44 0.27
N ILE A 416 -5.88 0.24 -0.87
CA ILE A 416 -7.07 0.60 -1.65
C ILE A 416 -7.40 -0.57 -2.59
N PRO A 417 -8.64 -1.10 -2.58
CA PRO A 417 -9.00 -2.27 -3.37
C PRO A 417 -8.82 -2.04 -4.88
N VAL A 418 -8.34 -3.06 -5.58
CA VAL A 418 -8.21 -3.08 -7.05
C VAL A 418 -9.06 -4.20 -7.64
N HIS A 419 -9.59 -3.99 -8.83
CA HIS A 419 -10.33 -5.05 -9.56
C HIS A 419 -9.39 -5.86 -10.46
N ASP A 420 -9.89 -7.02 -10.90
CA ASP A 420 -9.15 -7.90 -11.81
C ASP A 420 -8.70 -7.18 -13.09
N GLY A 421 -7.48 -7.45 -13.49
CA GLY A 421 -6.90 -6.92 -14.72
C GLY A 421 -6.44 -5.47 -14.67
N LEU A 422 -6.65 -4.75 -13.56
CA LEU A 422 -6.12 -3.40 -13.40
C LEU A 422 -4.61 -3.45 -13.15
N LYS A 423 -3.83 -3.09 -14.17
CA LYS A 423 -2.37 -2.96 -14.04
C LYS A 423 -2.03 -1.54 -13.62
N MET A 424 -1.53 -1.37 -12.40
CA MET A 424 -1.20 -0.06 -11.88
C MET A 424 0.16 -0.05 -11.17
N TRP A 425 0.74 1.13 -11.12
CA TRP A 425 1.82 1.50 -10.22
C TRP A 425 1.28 2.59 -9.30
N GLY A 426 0.68 2.17 -8.19
CA GLY A 426 -0.29 2.93 -7.38
C GLY A 426 0.25 4.10 -6.59
N GLU A 427 1.29 4.74 -7.07
CA GLU A 427 1.74 6.03 -6.52
C GLU A 427 0.58 7.00 -6.53
N SER A 428 0.22 7.50 -5.36
CA SER A 428 -1.02 8.24 -5.19
C SER A 428 -0.89 9.50 -4.35
N SER A 429 -1.90 10.34 -4.47
CA SER A 429 -2.15 11.49 -3.63
C SER A 429 -3.61 11.50 -3.20
N ILE A 430 -3.93 12.31 -2.19
CA ILE A 430 -5.29 12.39 -1.65
C ILE A 430 -5.77 13.83 -1.54
N ILE A 431 -7.10 13.99 -1.60
CA ILE A 431 -7.81 15.21 -1.22
C ILE A 431 -8.74 14.84 -0.06
N VAL A 432 -8.58 15.54 1.07
CA VAL A 432 -9.39 15.32 2.27
C VAL A 432 -10.44 16.42 2.38
N ASP A 433 -11.70 16.02 2.56
CA ASP A 433 -12.83 16.91 2.76
C ASP A 433 -13.75 16.33 3.86
N GLY A 434 -13.52 16.73 5.09
CA GLY A 434 -14.18 16.16 6.27
C GLY A 434 -13.83 14.67 6.44
N ALA A 435 -14.85 13.82 6.45
CA ALA A 435 -14.70 12.36 6.47
C ALA A 435 -14.46 11.77 5.07
N ASN A 436 -14.73 12.56 4.03
CA ASN A 436 -14.54 12.09 2.65
C ASN A 436 -13.08 12.25 2.22
N VAL A 437 -12.55 11.21 1.61
CA VAL A 437 -11.20 11.21 1.06
C VAL A 437 -11.25 10.71 -0.38
N LEU A 438 -10.74 11.51 -1.30
CA LEU A 438 -10.53 11.13 -2.70
C LEU A 438 -9.07 10.73 -2.89
N ASN A 439 -8.81 9.51 -3.36
CA ASN A 439 -7.48 9.09 -3.80
C ASN A 439 -7.37 9.25 -5.32
N ILE A 440 -6.27 9.82 -5.78
CA ILE A 440 -5.91 9.95 -7.20
C ILE A 440 -4.59 9.22 -7.39
N ALA A 441 -4.57 8.18 -8.22
CA ALA A 441 -3.44 7.29 -8.38
C ALA A 441 -2.96 7.19 -9.83
N ARG A 442 -1.66 6.89 -9.97
CA ARG A 442 -1.00 6.61 -11.24
C ARG A 442 -1.51 5.30 -11.83
N TYR A 443 -1.89 5.36 -13.11
CA TYR A 443 -2.20 4.18 -13.90
C TYR A 443 -0.98 3.79 -14.75
N ALA A 444 -0.57 2.52 -14.67
CA ALA A 444 0.60 2.06 -15.43
C ALA A 444 0.26 1.74 -16.89
N ALA A 445 -0.98 1.30 -17.16
CA ALA A 445 -1.38 0.81 -18.47
C ALA A 445 -1.90 1.89 -19.44
N LYS A 446 -2.45 2.98 -18.91
CA LYS A 446 -3.05 4.05 -19.71
C LYS A 446 -2.69 5.42 -19.14
N PRO A 447 -2.67 6.48 -19.96
CA PRO A 447 -2.46 7.86 -19.50
C PRO A 447 -3.76 8.47 -18.95
N LEU A 448 -4.33 7.83 -17.92
CA LEU A 448 -5.52 8.25 -17.19
C LEU A 448 -5.25 8.26 -15.68
N ALA A 449 -5.93 9.12 -14.94
CA ALA A 449 -5.96 9.04 -13.49
C ALA A 449 -6.85 7.87 -13.04
N LEU A 450 -6.39 7.10 -12.07
CA LEU A 450 -7.23 6.18 -11.31
C LEU A 450 -7.73 6.87 -10.06
N ILE A 451 -8.95 6.53 -9.63
CA ILE A 451 -9.60 7.15 -8.49
C ILE A 451 -10.30 6.13 -7.60
N ALA A 452 -10.32 6.43 -6.31
CA ALA A 452 -11.14 5.76 -5.31
C ALA A 452 -11.64 6.77 -4.27
N LYS A 453 -12.80 6.53 -3.68
CA LYS A 453 -13.38 7.36 -2.61
C LYS A 453 -13.53 6.58 -1.32
N SER A 454 -13.30 7.27 -0.22
CA SER A 454 -13.64 6.85 1.13
C SER A 454 -14.61 7.87 1.73
N ALA A 455 -15.53 7.41 2.59
CA ALA A 455 -16.46 8.25 3.34
C ALA A 455 -16.26 8.13 4.86
N ASP A 456 -15.20 7.47 5.31
CA ASP A 456 -14.92 7.14 6.70
C ASP A 456 -13.45 7.41 7.10
N HIS A 457 -12.93 8.57 6.67
CA HIS A 457 -11.55 9.00 6.97
C HIS A 457 -10.48 8.03 6.41
N GLY A 458 -10.71 7.47 5.23
CA GLY A 458 -9.73 6.60 4.57
C GLY A 458 -9.66 5.16 5.11
N ARG A 459 -10.61 4.74 5.94
CA ARG A 459 -10.61 3.40 6.52
C ARG A 459 -11.16 2.35 5.58
N THR A 460 -12.18 2.71 4.80
CA THR A 460 -12.72 1.87 3.73
C THR A 460 -12.80 2.64 2.42
N TRP A 461 -12.71 1.94 1.31
CA TRP A 461 -12.58 2.55 -0.01
C TRP A 461 -13.45 1.85 -1.04
N THR A 462 -13.90 2.62 -2.04
CA THR A 462 -14.33 2.02 -3.30
C THR A 462 -13.17 1.32 -3.98
N THR A 463 -13.43 0.39 -4.88
CA THR A 463 -12.38 -0.15 -5.76
C THR A 463 -11.85 0.97 -6.67
N LEU A 464 -10.54 0.96 -6.93
CA LEU A 464 -9.92 1.87 -7.89
C LEU A 464 -10.55 1.69 -9.28
N GLY A 465 -10.96 2.80 -9.88
CA GLY A 465 -11.56 2.89 -11.21
C GLY A 465 -10.89 3.93 -12.10
N GLU A 466 -11.09 3.80 -13.41
CA GLU A 466 -10.63 4.79 -14.39
C GLU A 466 -11.47 6.07 -14.27
N SER A 467 -10.82 7.23 -14.22
CA SER A 467 -11.50 8.52 -14.33
C SER A 467 -11.60 8.98 -15.79
N ASN A 468 -12.30 10.10 -16.00
CA ASN A 468 -12.33 10.77 -17.30
C ASN A 468 -11.21 11.81 -17.50
N LEU A 469 -10.24 11.91 -16.54
CA LEU A 469 -9.14 12.89 -16.64
C LEU A 469 -7.87 12.24 -17.17
N PRO A 470 -7.39 12.64 -18.36
CA PRO A 470 -6.05 12.26 -18.83
C PRO A 470 -4.97 12.69 -17.85
N MET A 471 -4.07 11.77 -17.51
CA MET A 471 -2.95 12.02 -16.62
C MET A 471 -1.75 11.19 -17.06
N ALA A 472 -0.57 11.79 -17.06
CA ALA A 472 0.67 11.07 -17.34
C ALA A 472 0.88 9.92 -16.35
N THR A 473 1.58 8.88 -16.79
CA THR A 473 1.98 7.74 -15.95
C THR A 473 3.09 8.13 -14.97
N SER A 474 2.76 9.03 -14.05
CA SER A 474 3.67 9.62 -13.05
C SER A 474 2.96 9.79 -11.71
N LYS A 475 3.73 9.89 -10.63
CA LYS A 475 3.20 10.23 -9.30
C LYS A 475 2.48 11.58 -9.36
N PRO A 476 1.22 11.69 -8.92
CA PRO A 476 0.54 12.98 -8.78
C PRO A 476 0.83 13.63 -7.42
N ALA A 477 0.54 14.94 -7.32
CA ALA A 477 0.36 15.65 -6.05
C ALA A 477 -0.97 16.38 -6.09
N ALA A 478 -1.85 16.10 -5.14
CA ALA A 478 -3.18 16.70 -5.06
C ALA A 478 -3.49 17.15 -3.63
N GLY A 479 -4.40 18.08 -3.50
CA GLY A 479 -4.84 18.59 -2.20
C GLY A 479 -5.94 19.65 -2.31
N MET A 480 -6.19 20.31 -1.20
CA MET A 480 -7.12 21.42 -1.09
C MET A 480 -6.34 22.71 -0.79
N LEU A 481 -6.59 23.76 -1.56
CA LEU A 481 -6.07 25.10 -1.29
C LEU A 481 -6.90 25.78 -0.21
N SER A 482 -6.29 26.74 0.49
CA SER A 482 -6.95 27.56 1.52
C SER A 482 -8.17 28.34 1.01
N ASN A 483 -8.27 28.57 -0.31
CA ASN A 483 -9.41 29.21 -0.97
C ASN A 483 -10.56 28.22 -1.33
N GLY A 484 -10.49 26.97 -0.87
CA GLY A 484 -11.50 25.92 -1.10
C GLY A 484 -11.46 25.28 -2.49
N ARG A 485 -10.42 25.51 -3.29
CA ARG A 485 -10.22 24.82 -4.57
C ARG A 485 -9.44 23.55 -4.37
N ARG A 486 -9.85 22.48 -5.04
CA ARG A 486 -9.03 21.26 -5.19
C ARG A 486 -7.95 21.53 -6.23
N TYR A 487 -6.76 20.98 -6.04
CA TYR A 487 -5.68 21.03 -7.02
C TYR A 487 -5.12 19.65 -7.31
N LEU A 488 -4.57 19.48 -8.52
CA LEU A 488 -3.82 18.33 -8.96
C LEU A 488 -2.62 18.78 -9.81
N VAL A 489 -1.43 18.48 -9.34
CA VAL A 489 -0.18 18.67 -10.09
C VAL A 489 0.26 17.33 -10.65
N CYS A 490 0.33 17.24 -11.97
CA CYS A 490 0.89 16.16 -12.77
C CYS A 490 1.05 16.67 -14.20
N THR A 491 0.98 15.81 -15.22
CA THR A 491 0.73 16.24 -16.60
C THR A 491 -0.68 15.81 -16.97
N THR A 492 -1.59 16.78 -17.05
CA THR A 492 -2.98 16.61 -17.45
C THR A 492 -3.25 17.43 -18.70
N ALA A 493 -3.43 16.78 -19.83
CA ALA A 493 -3.71 17.44 -21.11
C ALA A 493 -4.38 16.44 -22.07
N ALA A 494 -5.20 16.93 -22.99
CA ALA A 494 -5.75 16.07 -24.03
C ALA A 494 -4.62 15.54 -24.94
N ASN A 495 -4.76 14.27 -25.34
CA ASN A 495 -3.87 13.63 -26.34
C ASN A 495 -2.36 13.69 -26.02
N ASN A 496 -1.98 13.76 -24.74
CA ASN A 496 -0.57 13.86 -24.34
C ASN A 496 0.21 12.54 -24.42
N GLY A 497 -0.45 11.41 -24.62
CA GLY A 497 0.18 10.09 -24.80
C GLY A 497 1.03 9.63 -23.61
N GLY A 498 0.73 10.08 -22.40
CA GLY A 498 1.46 9.71 -21.18
C GLY A 498 2.79 10.43 -20.96
N ARG A 499 3.14 11.43 -21.80
CA ARG A 499 4.35 12.25 -21.62
C ARG A 499 4.29 13.01 -20.29
N ARG A 500 5.44 13.17 -19.64
CA ARG A 500 5.59 13.89 -18.37
C ARG A 500 6.00 15.37 -18.56
N ALA A 501 5.48 15.98 -19.61
CA ALA A 501 5.61 17.42 -19.90
C ALA A 501 4.45 17.86 -20.80
N PRO A 502 3.91 19.09 -20.60
CA PRO A 502 4.27 20.07 -19.57
C PRO A 502 3.91 19.62 -18.15
N LEU A 503 4.55 20.18 -17.13
CA LEU A 503 4.05 20.09 -15.77
C LEU A 503 2.81 20.98 -15.67
N THR A 504 1.69 20.44 -15.21
CA THR A 504 0.42 21.14 -15.17
C THR A 504 -0.16 21.24 -13.75
N LEU A 505 -1.05 22.23 -13.58
CA LEU A 505 -1.90 22.39 -12.42
C LEU A 505 -3.36 22.35 -12.87
N ALA A 506 -4.09 21.31 -12.51
CA ALA A 506 -5.54 21.27 -12.63
C ALA A 506 -6.18 21.83 -11.34
N ILE A 507 -7.24 22.63 -11.47
CA ILE A 507 -7.97 23.20 -10.34
C ILE A 507 -9.49 23.03 -10.50
N SER A 508 -10.18 22.89 -9.38
CA SER A 508 -11.65 22.96 -9.32
C SER A 508 -12.13 24.39 -9.11
N LYS A 509 -13.41 24.65 -9.26
CA LYS A 509 -14.03 25.82 -8.61
C LYS A 509 -14.07 25.62 -7.10
N PRO A 510 -14.16 26.71 -6.30
CA PRO A 510 -14.28 26.59 -4.85
C PRO A 510 -15.50 25.74 -4.47
N GLY A 511 -15.28 24.72 -3.62
CA GLY A 511 -16.32 23.81 -3.15
C GLY A 511 -16.79 22.74 -4.14
N GLU A 512 -16.30 22.73 -5.39
CA GLU A 512 -16.64 21.69 -6.37
C GLU A 512 -15.67 20.50 -6.30
N GLU A 513 -16.21 19.31 -6.60
CA GLU A 513 -15.44 18.07 -6.54
C GLU A 513 -14.60 17.80 -7.80
N VAL A 514 -15.01 18.35 -8.95
CA VAL A 514 -14.38 18.10 -10.25
C VAL A 514 -13.43 19.22 -10.65
N PHE A 515 -12.37 18.87 -11.35
CA PHE A 515 -11.48 19.84 -11.96
C PHE A 515 -12.13 20.42 -13.22
N SER A 516 -12.00 21.72 -13.40
CA SER A 516 -12.61 22.44 -14.53
C SER A 516 -11.62 23.31 -15.32
N GLN A 517 -10.41 23.51 -14.81
CA GLN A 517 -9.35 24.29 -15.47
C GLN A 517 -8.01 23.57 -15.34
N VAL A 518 -7.18 23.69 -16.38
CA VAL A 518 -5.79 23.20 -16.37
C VAL A 518 -4.88 24.29 -16.91
N PHE A 519 -3.80 24.53 -16.20
CA PHE A 519 -2.75 25.46 -16.57
C PHE A 519 -1.42 24.71 -16.76
N ALA A 520 -0.60 25.15 -17.71
CA ALA A 520 0.79 24.76 -17.74
C ALA A 520 1.57 25.58 -16.70
N ILE A 521 2.15 24.89 -15.70
CA ILE A 521 3.13 25.49 -14.78
C ILE A 521 4.41 25.73 -15.56
N ARG A 522 4.89 24.70 -16.28
CA ARG A 522 6.15 24.74 -17.01
C ARG A 522 6.15 23.78 -18.19
N HIS A 523 6.63 24.25 -19.34
CA HIS A 523 6.93 23.40 -20.49
C HIS A 523 8.31 22.73 -20.36
N ALA A 524 8.56 21.70 -21.17
CA ALA A 524 9.86 21.03 -21.26
C ALA A 524 10.98 22.00 -21.69
N GLU A 525 10.69 22.87 -22.65
CA GLU A 525 11.52 24.04 -23.01
C GLU A 525 11.09 25.24 -22.17
N HIS A 526 12.05 25.91 -21.58
CA HIS A 526 11.82 26.97 -20.60
C HIS A 526 12.97 28.00 -20.64
N SER A 527 12.63 29.25 -20.50
CA SER A 527 13.57 30.40 -20.54
C SER A 527 13.80 30.99 -19.15
N GLY A 528 13.65 30.28 -18.10
CA GLY A 528 13.89 30.72 -16.71
C GLY A 528 14.91 29.84 -15.99
N PRO A 529 15.05 30.00 -14.67
CA PRO A 529 15.86 29.11 -13.87
C PRO A 529 15.44 27.65 -14.01
N GLY A 530 16.40 26.74 -13.93
CA GLY A 530 16.21 25.31 -14.15
C GLY A 530 16.69 24.84 -15.52
N GLU A 531 16.58 23.54 -15.75
CA GLU A 531 17.08 22.90 -16.97
C GLU A 531 16.00 22.90 -18.06
N SER A 532 16.36 23.23 -19.29
CA SER A 532 15.48 23.33 -20.47
C SER A 532 15.92 22.35 -21.54
N ASN A 533 15.01 21.48 -21.98
CA ASN A 533 15.24 20.51 -23.05
C ASN A 533 13.90 20.02 -23.62
N PRO A 534 13.69 20.00 -24.96
CA PRO A 534 12.43 19.55 -25.54
C PRO A 534 12.04 18.08 -25.20
N LYS A 535 13.02 17.28 -24.77
CA LYS A 535 12.81 15.89 -24.33
C LYS A 535 12.73 15.75 -22.81
N ALA A 536 12.68 16.85 -22.07
CA ALA A 536 12.61 16.79 -20.60
C ALA A 536 11.34 16.10 -20.11
N SER A 537 11.53 15.33 -19.05
CA SER A 537 10.46 14.75 -18.22
C SER A 537 10.39 15.53 -16.92
N LEU A 538 9.23 16.14 -16.64
CA LEU A 538 8.92 16.89 -15.43
C LEU A 538 8.01 16.03 -14.58
N SER A 539 8.53 15.41 -13.54
CA SER A 539 7.85 14.30 -12.88
C SER A 539 7.94 14.33 -11.36
N TYR A 540 7.15 13.49 -10.72
CA TYR A 540 7.12 13.28 -9.28
C TYR A 540 6.94 14.58 -8.49
N PRO A 541 5.89 15.36 -8.80
CA PRO A 541 5.65 16.60 -8.08
C PRO A 541 5.30 16.32 -6.61
N CYS A 542 5.66 17.28 -5.75
CA CYS A 542 5.06 17.50 -4.45
C CYS A 542 4.55 18.93 -4.39
N ALA A 543 3.60 19.21 -3.52
CA ALA A 543 3.08 20.56 -3.39
C ALA A 543 2.76 20.88 -1.92
N THR A 544 3.07 22.12 -1.51
CA THR A 544 2.73 22.63 -0.19
C THR A 544 2.32 24.10 -0.29
N GLU A 545 1.25 24.47 0.38
CA GLU A 545 0.78 25.86 0.45
C GLU A 545 1.42 26.58 1.64
N HIS A 546 1.88 27.79 1.41
CA HIS A 546 2.36 28.69 2.47
C HIS A 546 2.18 30.13 2.08
N GLU A 547 1.61 30.96 2.97
CA GLU A 547 1.42 32.42 2.80
C GLU A 547 0.85 32.82 1.43
N GLY A 548 -0.25 32.16 1.02
CA GLY A 548 -0.93 32.46 -0.23
C GLY A 548 -0.19 32.05 -1.51
N LYS A 549 0.80 31.17 -1.40
CA LYS A 549 1.56 30.60 -2.51
C LYS A 549 1.55 29.09 -2.46
N LEU A 550 1.45 28.43 -3.61
CA LEU A 550 1.64 27.00 -3.78
C LEU A 550 3.08 26.74 -4.26
N TYR A 551 3.86 26.08 -3.44
CA TYR A 551 5.22 25.63 -3.74
C TYR A 551 5.16 24.24 -4.33
N VAL A 552 5.64 24.08 -5.56
CA VAL A 552 5.61 22.81 -6.30
C VAL A 552 7.03 22.36 -6.58
N GLY A 553 7.50 21.34 -5.86
CA GLY A 553 8.79 20.68 -6.15
C GLY A 553 8.59 19.58 -7.19
N PHE A 554 9.56 19.37 -8.08
CA PHE A 554 9.51 18.33 -9.09
C PHE A 554 10.90 17.89 -9.56
N SER A 555 10.96 16.69 -10.14
CA SER A 555 12.15 16.15 -10.80
C SER A 555 12.19 16.55 -12.27
N ASN A 556 13.35 16.99 -12.78
CA ASN A 556 13.58 17.35 -14.19
C ASN A 556 14.79 16.59 -14.73
N ASN A 557 14.61 15.67 -15.68
CA ASN A 557 15.70 14.91 -16.26
C ASN A 557 16.44 15.63 -17.40
N ALA A 558 15.99 16.79 -17.82
CA ALA A 558 16.57 17.56 -18.94
C ALA A 558 16.83 16.74 -20.21
N GLY A 559 15.98 15.72 -20.48
CA GLY A 559 16.12 14.80 -21.60
C GLY A 559 17.18 13.69 -21.40
N ARG A 560 17.81 13.59 -20.23
CA ARG A 560 18.68 12.47 -19.85
C ARG A 560 17.85 11.18 -19.70
N LYS A 561 18.49 10.01 -19.82
CA LYS A 561 17.83 8.72 -19.64
C LYS A 561 17.59 8.44 -18.15
N GLY A 562 16.51 7.76 -17.84
CA GLY A 562 16.17 7.36 -16.47
C GLY A 562 15.89 8.55 -15.54
N ASN A 563 16.11 8.36 -14.25
CA ASN A 563 15.90 9.36 -13.20
C ASN A 563 17.21 10.08 -12.82
N LEU A 564 17.95 10.56 -13.86
CA LEU A 564 19.10 11.43 -13.73
C LEU A 564 18.61 12.88 -13.66
N ASN A 565 17.96 13.23 -12.55
CA ASN A 565 17.18 14.45 -12.46
C ASN A 565 17.93 15.56 -11.71
N SER A 566 17.58 16.79 -12.06
CA SER A 566 17.66 17.93 -11.14
C SER A 566 16.38 17.99 -10.31
N ALA A 567 16.49 18.48 -9.07
CA ALA A 567 15.37 18.87 -8.25
C ALA A 567 15.09 20.35 -8.45
N GLU A 568 13.89 20.69 -8.89
CA GLU A 568 13.47 22.05 -9.21
C GLU A 568 12.16 22.41 -8.52
N MET A 569 11.84 23.69 -8.46
CA MET A 569 10.64 24.18 -7.77
C MET A 569 10.01 25.34 -8.56
N ALA A 570 8.67 25.36 -8.57
CA ALA A 570 7.84 26.47 -9.00
C ALA A 570 7.10 27.06 -7.81
N VAL A 571 7.00 28.38 -7.71
CA VAL A 571 6.24 29.09 -6.68
C VAL A 571 5.10 29.84 -7.36
N ILE A 572 3.87 29.45 -7.07
CA ILE A 572 2.66 29.90 -7.75
C ILE A 572 1.81 30.75 -6.79
N PRO A 573 1.59 32.03 -7.06
CA PRO A 573 0.65 32.84 -6.27
C PRO A 573 -0.79 32.32 -6.42
N ILE A 574 -1.45 31.94 -5.31
CA ILE A 574 -2.80 31.37 -5.35
C ILE A 574 -3.85 32.36 -5.89
N GLU A 575 -3.63 33.64 -5.71
CA GLU A 575 -4.48 34.71 -6.25
C GLU A 575 -4.57 34.70 -7.80
N ARG A 576 -3.62 34.07 -8.49
CA ARG A 576 -3.63 33.88 -9.94
C ARG A 576 -4.51 32.71 -10.39
N LEU A 577 -4.92 31.86 -9.48
CA LEU A 577 -5.78 30.71 -9.73
C LEU A 577 -7.27 31.16 -9.60
N LYS A 578 -7.76 31.86 -10.62
CA LYS A 578 -9.13 32.39 -10.63
C LYS A 578 -10.08 31.51 -11.44
#